data_33d2de6dc2056899538e2db2d6240fff
#
_entry.id   33d2de6dc2056899538e2db2d6240fff
#
_cell.length_a   1.000
_cell.length_b   1.000
_cell.length_c   1.000
_cell.angle_alpha   90.00
_cell.angle_beta   90.00
_cell.angle_gamma   90.00
#
_symmetry.space_group_name_H-M   'P 1'
#
loop_
_entity.id
_entity.type
_entity.pdbx_description
1 polymer ?
#
loop_
_entity_poly.entity_id
_entity_poly.type
_entity_poly.pdbx_seq_one_letter_code
_entity_poly.pdbx_strand_id
1 'polypeptide(L)'
;RNMTLQKKSLEKSDWAYFRDLLEIPFTDSELEEMPYYKPSSDSEEIKYLRDRRNALGGYLPTRKSTYSGFHMPKDSAFTEFDKGTPKEQEVSTTMAFVRLLRNLMKDDKIGNLIVPIVPDEARTFGMEALFTEFKIYNAQGQIYTPVDSQLLLS
;
A
#
# COMPACT_ATOMS: atom_id res chain seq x y z
N ARG A 1 5.63 18.45 8.96
CA ARG A 1 4.74 19.28 8.15
C ARG A 1 4.20 18.44 7.01
N ASN A 2 2.91 18.24 6.95
CA ASN A 2 2.26 17.49 5.87
C ASN A 2 2.21 18.35 4.60
N MET A 3 3.36 18.52 3.99
CA MET A 3 3.43 18.96 2.60
C MET A 3 3.19 17.74 1.73
N THR A 4 2.47 17.92 0.66
CA THR A 4 2.17 16.86 -0.29
C THR A 4 3.43 16.09 -0.68
N LEU A 5 3.40 14.78 -0.59
CA LEU A 5 4.46 13.88 -1.08
C LEU A 5 4.70 14.04 -2.61
N GLN A 6 3.89 14.85 -3.26
CA GLN A 6 3.91 15.10 -4.70
C GLN A 6 4.51 16.46 -5.08
N LYS A 7 5.49 16.97 -4.32
CA LYS A 7 6.24 18.14 -4.78
C LYS A 7 6.95 17.78 -6.08
N LYS A 8 6.50 18.35 -7.17
CA LYS A 8 6.97 18.02 -8.53
C LYS A 8 8.38 18.51 -8.85
N SER A 9 8.91 19.42 -8.07
CA SER A 9 10.27 19.94 -8.22
C SER A 9 10.88 20.30 -6.88
N LEU A 10 12.12 19.91 -6.69
CA LEU A 10 12.99 20.36 -5.62
C LEU A 10 13.96 21.42 -6.21
N GLU A 11 14.35 22.39 -5.42
CA GLU A 11 15.38 23.35 -5.80
C GLU A 11 16.77 22.72 -5.65
N LYS A 12 17.78 23.25 -6.37
CA LYS A 12 19.16 22.76 -6.27
C LYS A 12 19.69 22.80 -4.83
N SER A 13 19.30 23.80 -4.07
CA SER A 13 19.64 23.91 -2.64
C SER A 13 19.05 22.79 -1.78
N ASP A 14 17.85 22.30 -2.12
CA ASP A 14 17.24 21.18 -1.41
C ASP A 14 18.04 19.89 -1.67
N TRP A 15 18.49 19.68 -2.91
CA TRP A 15 19.30 18.51 -3.26
C TRP A 15 20.66 18.52 -2.59
N ALA A 16 21.35 19.68 -2.57
CA ALA A 16 22.61 19.82 -1.87
C ALA A 16 22.46 19.56 -0.37
N TYR A 17 21.40 20.09 0.24
CA TYR A 17 21.08 19.82 1.64
C TYR A 17 20.85 18.32 1.92
N PHE A 18 20.09 17.61 1.07
CA PHE A 18 19.87 16.19 1.24
C PHE A 18 21.15 15.36 1.04
N ARG A 19 21.96 15.71 0.04
CA ARG A 19 23.27 15.09 -0.15
C ARG A 19 24.12 15.19 1.11
N ASP A 20 24.25 16.40 1.64
CA ASP A 20 25.10 16.66 2.81
C ASP A 20 24.55 15.96 4.07
N LEU A 21 23.23 16.02 4.26
CA LEU A 21 22.55 15.35 5.37
C LEU A 21 22.73 13.83 5.35
N LEU A 22 22.74 13.22 4.17
CA LEU A 22 22.87 11.77 3.97
C LEU A 22 24.32 11.36 3.67
N GLU A 23 25.28 12.28 3.71
CA GLU A 23 26.71 12.05 3.45
C GLU A 23 26.96 11.34 2.11
N ILE A 24 26.15 11.68 1.09
CA ILE A 24 26.29 11.10 -0.25
C ILE A 24 27.50 11.73 -0.95
N PRO A 25 28.46 10.94 -1.45
CA PRO A 25 29.73 11.45 -1.98
C PRO A 25 29.61 11.98 -3.41
N PHE A 26 28.70 12.91 -3.67
CA PHE A 26 28.56 13.57 -4.96
C PHE A 26 28.98 15.04 -4.86
N THR A 27 29.67 15.52 -5.89
CA THR A 27 29.97 16.96 -6.08
C THR A 27 28.73 17.71 -6.52
N ASP A 28 28.77 19.05 -6.42
CA ASP A 28 27.65 19.89 -6.86
C ASP A 28 27.35 19.74 -8.37
N SER A 29 28.39 19.52 -9.18
CA SER A 29 28.20 19.28 -10.62
C SER A 29 27.54 17.93 -10.92
N GLU A 30 27.86 16.90 -10.18
CA GLU A 30 27.25 15.58 -10.34
C GLU A 30 25.77 15.58 -9.91
N LEU A 31 25.40 16.37 -8.90
CA LEU A 31 24.00 16.49 -8.48
C LEU A 31 23.07 17.03 -9.57
N GLU A 32 23.59 17.83 -10.50
CA GLU A 32 22.79 18.37 -11.60
C GLU A 32 22.31 17.27 -12.56
N GLU A 33 23.08 16.20 -12.68
CA GLU A 33 22.75 15.03 -13.50
C GLU A 33 21.87 13.99 -12.76
N MET A 34 21.64 14.19 -11.46
CA MET A 34 20.86 13.28 -10.59
C MET A 34 21.27 11.82 -10.72
N PRO A 35 22.55 11.47 -10.52
CA PRO A 35 23.02 10.09 -10.70
C PRO A 35 22.48 9.17 -9.62
N TYR A 36 22.37 7.89 -9.94
CA TYR A 36 22.04 6.88 -8.93
C TYR A 36 23.23 6.62 -8.01
N TYR A 37 23.04 6.84 -6.71
CA TYR A 37 24.02 6.44 -5.72
C TYR A 37 23.96 4.93 -5.48
N LYS A 38 25.10 4.29 -5.66
CA LYS A 38 25.28 2.88 -5.30
C LYS A 38 26.43 2.77 -4.30
N PRO A 39 26.13 2.47 -3.03
CA PRO A 39 27.17 2.25 -2.03
C PRO A 39 28.13 1.11 -2.41
N SER A 40 29.36 1.20 -1.94
CA SER A 40 30.34 0.11 -2.10
C SER A 40 29.83 -1.19 -1.51
N SER A 41 30.20 -2.32 -2.11
CA SER A 41 29.87 -3.65 -1.58
C SER A 41 30.39 -3.89 -0.16
N ASP A 42 31.41 -3.14 0.24
CA ASP A 42 32.06 -3.24 1.54
C ASP A 42 31.61 -2.18 2.54
N SER A 43 30.68 -1.31 2.13
CA SER A 43 30.11 -0.31 3.03
C SER A 43 29.26 -0.96 4.13
N GLU A 44 29.11 -0.27 5.25
CA GLU A 44 28.36 -0.75 6.41
C GLU A 44 26.88 -0.96 6.08
N GLU A 45 26.29 -0.11 5.24
CA GLU A 45 24.90 -0.18 4.80
C GLU A 45 24.67 -1.47 3.99
N ILE A 46 25.56 -1.79 3.07
CA ILE A 46 25.46 -3.00 2.23
C ILE A 46 25.69 -4.26 3.04
N LYS A 47 26.64 -4.25 3.96
CA LYS A 47 26.84 -5.36 4.91
C LYS A 47 25.58 -5.60 5.72
N TYR A 48 25.04 -4.55 6.35
CA TYR A 48 23.80 -4.64 7.12
C TYR A 48 22.63 -5.18 6.29
N LEU A 49 22.45 -4.65 5.08
CA LEU A 49 21.39 -5.13 4.17
C LEU A 49 21.54 -6.62 3.86
N ARG A 50 22.75 -7.07 3.54
CA ARG A 50 23.03 -8.48 3.24
C ARG A 50 22.77 -9.38 4.44
N ASP A 51 23.23 -8.97 5.61
CA ASP A 51 23.02 -9.75 6.85
C ASP A 51 21.53 -9.90 7.16
N ARG A 52 20.75 -8.83 7.04
CA ARG A 52 19.28 -8.91 7.21
C ARG A 52 18.64 -9.83 6.18
N ARG A 53 19.04 -9.73 4.92
CA ARG A 53 18.52 -10.61 3.85
C ARG A 53 18.90 -12.08 4.06
N ASN A 54 20.10 -12.35 4.47
CA ASN A 54 20.56 -13.70 4.77
C ASN A 54 19.80 -14.29 5.96
N ALA A 55 19.57 -13.52 7.02
CA ALA A 55 18.76 -13.93 8.16
C ALA A 55 17.31 -14.27 7.80
N LEU A 56 16.77 -13.68 6.73
CA LEU A 56 15.45 -13.95 6.18
C LEU A 56 15.42 -15.10 5.16
N GLY A 57 16.55 -15.79 4.93
CA GLY A 57 16.64 -16.89 3.96
C GLY A 57 17.08 -16.47 2.56
N GLY A 58 17.69 -15.31 2.40
CA GLY A 58 18.23 -14.80 1.14
C GLY A 58 17.35 -13.77 0.44
N TYR A 59 17.70 -13.44 -0.80
CA TYR A 59 17.05 -12.37 -1.57
C TYR A 59 15.61 -12.70 -1.97
N LEU A 60 15.32 -13.98 -2.17
CA LEU A 60 13.96 -14.47 -2.40
C LEU A 60 13.54 -15.25 -1.14
N PRO A 61 12.74 -14.67 -0.25
CA PRO A 61 12.30 -15.38 0.93
C PRO A 61 11.54 -16.64 0.54
N THR A 62 11.85 -17.74 1.18
CA THR A 62 11.13 -19.00 0.99
C THR A 62 9.68 -18.80 1.45
N ARG A 63 8.75 -18.88 0.51
CA ARG A 63 7.33 -18.86 0.83
C ARG A 63 6.95 -20.20 1.48
N LYS A 64 6.56 -20.15 2.73
CA LYS A 64 5.96 -21.30 3.42
C LYS A 64 4.45 -21.04 3.49
N SER A 65 3.69 -21.88 2.83
CA SER A 65 2.25 -21.89 2.98
C SER A 65 1.87 -23.05 3.90
N THR A 66 1.38 -22.74 5.07
CA THR A 66 0.82 -23.71 6.03
C THR A 66 -0.69 -23.72 5.97
N TYR A 67 -1.24 -23.23 4.88
CA TYR A 67 -2.67 -22.99 4.77
C TYR A 67 -3.42 -24.33 4.54
N SER A 68 -4.40 -24.61 5.37
CA SER A 68 -5.19 -25.87 5.33
C SER A 68 -6.39 -25.84 4.38
N GLY A 69 -6.46 -24.87 3.51
CA GLY A 69 -7.58 -24.63 2.60
C GLY A 69 -8.48 -23.46 3.03
N PHE A 70 -9.24 -22.91 2.12
CA PHE A 70 -10.25 -21.89 2.41
C PHE A 70 -11.61 -22.32 1.87
N HIS A 71 -12.65 -21.84 2.51
CA HIS A 71 -14.01 -22.07 2.03
C HIS A 71 -14.30 -21.14 0.84
N MET A 72 -14.95 -21.68 -0.18
CA MET A 72 -15.47 -20.85 -1.26
C MET A 72 -16.55 -19.90 -0.73
N PRO A 73 -16.59 -18.64 -1.20
CA PRO A 73 -17.66 -17.74 -0.86
C PRO A 73 -19.01 -18.28 -1.35
N LYS A 74 -20.08 -17.86 -0.69
CA LYS A 74 -21.45 -18.25 -1.09
C LYS A 74 -21.77 -17.65 -2.47
N ASP A 75 -22.52 -18.38 -3.29
CA ASP A 75 -22.94 -17.92 -4.62
C ASP A 75 -23.69 -16.57 -4.55
N SER A 76 -24.37 -16.30 -3.43
CA SER A 76 -25.05 -15.03 -3.19
C SER A 76 -24.13 -13.80 -3.26
N ALA A 77 -22.82 -13.95 -3.07
CA ALA A 77 -21.86 -12.85 -3.23
C ALA A 77 -21.75 -12.37 -4.68
N PHE A 78 -22.10 -13.20 -5.65
CA PHE A 78 -21.93 -12.98 -7.08
C PHE A 78 -23.24 -12.65 -7.81
N THR A 79 -24.41 -12.98 -7.22
CA THR A 79 -25.73 -12.87 -7.88
C THR A 79 -26.07 -11.48 -8.39
N GLU A 80 -25.50 -10.44 -7.79
CA GLU A 80 -25.65 -9.08 -8.25
C GLU A 80 -25.09 -8.84 -9.66
N PHE A 81 -24.13 -9.64 -10.07
CA PHE A 81 -23.39 -9.52 -11.33
C PHE A 81 -23.92 -10.43 -12.44
N ASP A 82 -24.76 -11.42 -12.11
CA ASP A 82 -25.22 -12.42 -13.06
C ASP A 82 -26.03 -11.84 -14.23
N LYS A 83 -26.78 -10.78 -13.96
CA LYS A 83 -27.65 -10.14 -14.96
C LYS A 83 -27.02 -8.95 -15.66
N GLY A 84 -25.81 -8.58 -15.25
CA GLY A 84 -25.17 -7.33 -15.69
C GLY A 84 -25.91 -6.08 -15.21
N THR A 85 -25.54 -4.92 -15.77
CA THR A 85 -26.20 -3.65 -15.49
C THR A 85 -27.31 -3.37 -16.51
N PRO A 86 -28.38 -2.65 -16.12
CA PRO A 86 -29.39 -2.17 -17.06
C PRO A 86 -28.75 -1.35 -18.20
N LYS A 87 -29.32 -1.40 -19.41
CA LYS A 87 -28.76 -0.74 -20.59
C LYS A 87 -28.50 0.76 -20.44
N GLU A 88 -29.26 1.40 -19.56
CA GLU A 88 -29.19 2.84 -19.31
C GLU A 88 -28.24 3.22 -18.16
N GLN A 89 -27.61 2.24 -17.54
CA GLN A 89 -26.71 2.45 -16.41
C GLN A 89 -25.29 2.01 -16.75
N GLU A 90 -24.44 2.98 -16.98
CA GLU A 90 -22.99 2.72 -17.13
C GLU A 90 -22.34 2.58 -15.76
N VAL A 91 -21.57 1.51 -15.59
CA VAL A 91 -20.77 1.24 -14.38
C VAL A 91 -19.35 0.95 -14.79
N SER A 92 -18.39 1.64 -14.19
CA SER A 92 -16.98 1.35 -14.42
C SER A 92 -16.62 -0.03 -13.86
N THR A 93 -15.65 -0.69 -14.47
CA THR A 93 -15.13 -1.98 -13.98
C THR A 93 -14.56 -1.88 -12.56
N THR A 94 -13.97 -0.73 -12.22
CA THR A 94 -13.49 -0.45 -10.86
C THR A 94 -14.63 -0.45 -9.85
N MET A 95 -15.76 0.21 -10.17
CA MET A 95 -16.92 0.22 -9.28
C MET A 95 -17.57 -1.16 -9.14
N ALA A 96 -17.63 -1.92 -10.23
CA ALA A 96 -18.11 -3.31 -10.18
C ALA A 96 -17.20 -4.16 -9.27
N PHE A 97 -15.89 -4.02 -9.40
CA PHE A 97 -14.93 -4.71 -8.54
C PHE A 97 -15.09 -4.30 -7.06
N VAL A 98 -15.23 -3.03 -6.75
CA VAL A 98 -15.42 -2.55 -5.37
C VAL A 98 -16.70 -3.13 -4.74
N ARG A 99 -17.79 -3.23 -5.51
CA ARG A 99 -19.02 -3.87 -5.05
C ARG A 99 -18.83 -5.37 -4.79
N LEU A 100 -18.13 -6.07 -5.68
CA LEU A 100 -17.78 -7.47 -5.48
C LEU A 100 -16.90 -7.64 -4.23
N LEU A 101 -15.87 -6.83 -4.09
CA LEU A 101 -14.98 -6.83 -2.92
C LEU A 101 -15.77 -6.65 -1.63
N ARG A 102 -16.71 -5.70 -1.60
CA ARG A 102 -17.59 -5.48 -0.45
C ARG A 102 -18.43 -6.70 -0.10
N ASN A 103 -19.00 -7.37 -1.10
CA ASN A 103 -19.79 -8.58 -0.90
C ASN A 103 -18.94 -9.71 -0.34
N LEU A 104 -17.72 -9.89 -0.85
CA LEU A 104 -16.77 -10.89 -0.36
C LEU A 104 -16.29 -10.60 1.07
N MET A 105 -16.03 -9.35 1.40
CA MET A 105 -15.63 -8.94 2.75
C MET A 105 -16.74 -9.14 3.80
N LYS A 106 -17.99 -9.25 3.37
CA LYS A 106 -19.14 -9.59 4.24
C LYS A 106 -19.32 -11.08 4.48
N ASP A 107 -18.62 -11.93 3.74
CA ASP A 107 -18.74 -13.37 3.93
C ASP A 107 -18.14 -13.80 5.27
N ASP A 108 -18.87 -14.60 6.02
CA ASP A 108 -18.54 -15.01 7.40
C ASP A 108 -17.24 -15.81 7.48
N LYS A 109 -16.84 -16.46 6.39
CA LYS A 109 -15.73 -17.42 6.36
C LYS A 109 -14.46 -16.85 5.74
N ILE A 110 -14.61 -16.04 4.69
CA ILE A 110 -13.48 -15.48 3.96
C ILE A 110 -13.28 -13.98 4.17
N GLY A 111 -14.30 -13.26 4.63
CA GLY A 111 -14.23 -11.80 4.77
C GLY A 111 -13.01 -11.34 5.55
N ASN A 112 -12.71 -11.98 6.67
CA ASN A 112 -11.55 -11.68 7.50
C ASN A 112 -10.19 -12.07 6.88
N LEU A 113 -10.18 -12.80 5.77
CA LEU A 113 -8.98 -13.17 5.04
C LEU A 113 -8.65 -12.16 3.92
N ILE A 114 -9.57 -11.25 3.64
CA ILE A 114 -9.45 -10.26 2.57
C ILE A 114 -8.93 -8.96 3.15
N VAL A 115 -7.75 -8.56 2.74
CA VAL A 115 -7.10 -7.32 3.19
C VAL A 115 -6.80 -6.44 1.98
N PRO A 116 -7.67 -5.46 1.67
CA PRO A 116 -7.38 -4.48 0.63
C PRO A 116 -6.20 -3.59 1.04
N ILE A 117 -5.21 -3.46 0.18
CA ILE A 117 -4.05 -2.58 0.39
C ILE A 117 -4.09 -1.51 -0.70
N VAL A 118 -4.37 -0.27 -0.29
CA VAL A 118 -4.53 0.87 -1.22
C VAL A 118 -3.62 2.00 -0.76
N PRO A 119 -2.71 2.49 -1.62
CA PRO A 119 -1.77 3.55 -1.23
C PRO A 119 -2.47 4.86 -0.86
N ASP A 120 -3.30 5.44 -1.77
CA ASP A 120 -3.93 6.74 -1.55
C ASP A 120 -5.26 6.91 -2.33
N GLU A 121 -5.50 6.12 -3.36
CA GLU A 121 -6.58 6.34 -4.34
C GLU A 121 -7.95 5.77 -3.93
N ALA A 122 -8.13 5.31 -2.70
CA ALA A 122 -9.33 4.62 -2.27
C ALA A 122 -10.63 5.42 -2.54
N ARG A 123 -10.62 6.73 -2.31
CA ARG A 123 -11.79 7.59 -2.60
C ARG A 123 -12.04 7.72 -4.10
N THR A 124 -10.98 7.89 -4.89
CA THR A 124 -11.08 7.95 -6.35
C THR A 124 -11.67 6.67 -6.94
N PHE A 125 -11.39 5.53 -6.32
CA PHE A 125 -11.93 4.22 -6.72
C PHE A 125 -13.33 3.92 -6.15
N GLY A 126 -13.91 4.85 -5.43
CA GLY A 126 -15.23 4.66 -4.82
C GLY A 126 -15.25 3.69 -3.63
N MET A 127 -14.10 3.48 -2.99
CA MET A 127 -13.95 2.56 -1.83
C MET A 127 -14.30 3.21 -0.49
N GLU A 128 -14.74 4.47 -0.47
CA GLU A 128 -15.00 5.22 0.77
C GLU A 128 -16.04 4.55 1.69
N ALA A 129 -17.04 3.90 1.10
CA ALA A 129 -18.01 3.14 1.87
C ALA A 129 -17.40 1.97 2.67
N LEU A 130 -16.28 1.41 2.19
CA LEU A 130 -15.58 0.33 2.89
C LEU A 130 -14.95 0.82 4.20
N PHE A 131 -14.50 2.06 4.28
CA PHE A 131 -13.91 2.62 5.50
C PHE A 131 -14.91 2.66 6.66
N THR A 132 -16.14 3.06 6.39
CA THR A 132 -17.17 3.08 7.41
C THR A 132 -17.59 1.69 7.85
N GLU A 133 -17.64 0.74 6.92
CA GLU A 133 -18.15 -0.61 7.15
C GLU A 133 -17.11 -1.55 7.76
N PHE A 134 -15.87 -1.51 7.25
CA PHE A 134 -14.79 -2.44 7.62
C PHE A 134 -13.66 -1.80 8.40
N LYS A 135 -13.63 -0.46 8.49
CA LYS A 135 -12.59 0.34 9.14
C LYS A 135 -11.23 0.29 8.39
N ILE A 136 -10.29 1.07 8.88
CA ILE A 136 -8.91 1.11 8.39
C ILE A 136 -8.03 0.49 9.47
N TYR A 137 -7.24 -0.53 9.09
CA TYR A 137 -6.35 -1.21 10.01
C TYR A 137 -5.24 -0.27 10.50
N ASN A 138 -5.01 -0.28 11.80
CA ASN A 138 -3.89 0.40 12.44
C ASN A 138 -3.20 -0.54 13.43
N ALA A 139 -1.99 -0.97 13.12
CA ALA A 139 -1.23 -1.94 13.92
C ALA A 139 -0.82 -1.43 15.32
N GLN A 140 -0.72 -0.11 15.49
CA GLN A 140 -0.29 0.53 16.74
C GLN A 140 -1.47 1.04 17.59
N GLY A 141 -2.69 0.84 17.11
CA GLY A 141 -3.87 1.48 17.68
C GLY A 141 -3.89 3.00 17.43
N GLN A 142 -4.84 3.67 18.06
CA GLN A 142 -5.05 5.11 17.87
C GLN A 142 -4.22 5.89 18.93
N ILE A 143 -3.09 6.47 18.50
CA ILE A 143 -2.18 7.23 19.39
C ILE A 143 -2.57 8.71 19.54
N TYR A 144 -3.41 9.24 18.68
CA TYR A 144 -4.01 10.58 18.75
C TYR A 144 -5.42 10.53 18.17
N THR A 145 -6.24 11.54 18.43
CA THR A 145 -7.60 11.60 17.88
C THR A 145 -7.58 12.37 16.57
N PRO A 146 -7.59 11.73 15.40
CA PRO A 146 -7.73 12.41 14.12
C PRO A 146 -9.17 12.84 13.88
N VAL A 147 -9.38 13.70 12.89
CA VAL A 147 -10.71 14.19 12.51
C VAL A 147 -11.66 13.05 12.10
N ASP A 148 -11.12 12.00 11.53
CA ASP A 148 -11.82 10.81 11.03
C ASP A 148 -11.58 9.56 11.87
N SER A 149 -11.37 9.72 13.17
CA SER A 149 -11.09 8.62 14.11
C SER A 149 -12.11 7.48 14.07
N GLN A 150 -13.36 7.78 13.76
CA GLN A 150 -14.44 6.78 13.61
C GLN A 150 -14.20 5.78 12.45
N LEU A 151 -13.29 6.07 11.55
CA LEU A 151 -12.95 5.20 10.42
C LEU A 151 -11.81 4.22 10.73
N LEU A 152 -11.16 4.39 11.88
CA LEU A 152 -10.03 3.57 12.25
C LEU A 152 -10.46 2.35 13.08
N LEU A 153 -9.81 1.24 12.82
CA LEU A 153 -9.87 0.04 13.63
C LEU A 153 -8.72 0.11 14.64
N SER A 154 -9.06 0.23 15.90
CA SER A 154 -8.09 0.14 17.00
C SER A 154 -7.84 -1.31 17.41
#